data_927008439c84f25d0d85d7bdf3821b7a
#
_entry.id   927008439c84f25d0d85d7bdf3821b7a
#
_cell.length_a   1.000
_cell.length_b   1.000
_cell.length_c   1.000
_cell.angle_alpha   90.00
_cell.angle_beta   90.00
_cell.angle_gamma   90.00
#
_symmetry.space_group_name_H-M   'P 1'
#
loop_
_entity.id
_entity.type
_entity.pdbx_description
1 polymer ?
#
loop_
_entity_poly.entity_id
_entity_poly.type
_entity_poly.pdbx_seq_one_letter_code
_entity_poly.pdbx_strand_id
1 'polypeptide(L)'
;MYNKEEFRKVVENAVKEIFPDREVTTLTKNEDCTEQLQIVVNVVTKNSKSVEIKDQGTKDLEVNINDNTSVLFDFDRLEEIHKQSGIEGVKDFIKSCIDNCENNLEEIQNTIKNFKTELNIKVFDPVVKPHLKNCITKDFGNLKQALVLAKKGESSTFQVYLSEDNLDHFKKTVGDMTIEDLWDLAKENLKKCKCKFLSLLSVYGVAEVLQAEYPDREYRRKPTIIFTTKDLQTEETIRKMQELVISCKLEQPMFIITNDDLNYATSLLCNEELLSGLAQVFNESYYILPSSNLELILLPESRTGTVGEEESEVKKELQSIVHSVNQTLQSNELFTDEVFKYNKSVEKLEFIGRYESSTTMY
;
A
#
# COMPACT_ATOMS: atom_id res chain seq x y z
N MET A 1 -34.56 2.69 -16.33
CA MET A 1 -33.33 1.87 -16.25
C MET A 1 -32.85 1.77 -17.66
N TYR A 2 -31.71 2.39 -17.98
CA TYR A 2 -31.13 2.28 -19.31
C TYR A 2 -30.72 0.82 -19.57
N ASN A 3 -30.93 0.33 -20.78
CA ASN A 3 -30.27 -0.86 -21.27
C ASN A 3 -28.75 -0.56 -21.32
N LYS A 4 -27.89 -1.53 -21.00
CA LYS A 4 -26.39 -1.35 -21.02
C LYS A 4 -25.91 -0.73 -22.32
N GLU A 5 -26.48 -1.12 -23.46
CA GLU A 5 -26.14 -0.60 -24.77
C GLU A 5 -26.57 0.88 -24.99
N GLU A 6 -27.70 1.27 -24.40
CA GLU A 6 -28.16 2.67 -24.47
C GLU A 6 -27.28 3.56 -23.59
N PHE A 7 -26.92 3.09 -22.38
CA PHE A 7 -26.05 3.85 -21.50
C PHE A 7 -24.63 3.98 -22.09
N ARG A 8 -24.11 2.91 -22.72
CA ARG A 8 -22.85 2.95 -23.46
C ARG A 8 -22.83 4.09 -24.47
N LYS A 9 -23.86 4.22 -25.32
CA LYS A 9 -23.95 5.30 -26.31
C LYS A 9 -24.01 6.68 -25.65
N VAL A 10 -24.67 6.78 -24.50
CA VAL A 10 -24.72 8.03 -23.72
C VAL A 10 -23.33 8.43 -23.26
N VAL A 11 -22.54 7.48 -22.71
CA VAL A 11 -21.17 7.74 -22.26
C VAL A 11 -20.23 8.03 -23.42
N GLU A 12 -20.29 7.26 -24.52
CA GLU A 12 -19.50 7.52 -25.73
C GLU A 12 -19.75 8.92 -26.29
N ASN A 13 -21.00 9.37 -26.32
CA ASN A 13 -21.35 10.71 -26.77
C ASN A 13 -20.83 11.77 -25.80
N ALA A 14 -20.95 11.54 -24.48
CA ALA A 14 -20.43 12.43 -23.46
C ALA A 14 -18.90 12.60 -23.55
N VAL A 15 -18.17 11.50 -23.77
CA VAL A 15 -16.71 11.54 -23.97
C VAL A 15 -16.34 12.29 -25.24
N LYS A 16 -17.03 12.07 -26.36
CA LYS A 16 -16.82 12.80 -27.63
C LYS A 16 -17.12 14.30 -27.50
N GLU A 17 -18.07 14.66 -26.66
CA GLU A 17 -18.38 16.06 -26.39
C GLU A 17 -17.25 16.76 -25.61
N ILE A 18 -16.67 16.08 -24.62
CA ILE A 18 -15.57 16.62 -23.80
C ILE A 18 -14.25 16.60 -24.57
N PHE A 19 -14.01 15.55 -25.36
CA PHE A 19 -12.76 15.28 -26.07
C PHE A 19 -13.04 14.94 -27.55
N PRO A 20 -13.42 15.92 -28.37
CA PRO A 20 -13.84 15.69 -29.76
C PRO A 20 -12.75 15.05 -30.66
N ASP A 21 -11.49 15.25 -30.30
CA ASP A 21 -10.34 14.78 -31.09
C ASP A 21 -9.80 13.42 -30.58
N ARG A 22 -10.50 12.75 -29.63
CA ARG A 22 -10.06 11.47 -29.05
C ARG A 22 -10.88 10.31 -29.58
N GLU A 23 -10.20 9.22 -29.83
CA GLU A 23 -10.84 7.95 -30.16
C GLU A 23 -11.40 7.29 -28.90
N VAL A 24 -12.66 6.90 -28.93
CA VAL A 24 -13.36 6.20 -27.86
C VAL A 24 -13.72 4.82 -28.37
N THR A 25 -13.18 3.80 -27.74
CA THR A 25 -13.50 2.40 -28.05
C THR A 25 -14.10 1.71 -26.82
N THR A 26 -14.95 0.72 -27.06
CA THR A 26 -15.51 -0.10 -26.00
C THR A 26 -14.94 -1.49 -26.12
N LEU A 27 -14.39 -2.00 -25.03
CA LEU A 27 -13.91 -3.38 -24.92
C LEU A 27 -14.88 -4.18 -24.06
N THR A 28 -15.21 -5.38 -24.54
CA THR A 28 -15.93 -6.38 -23.73
C THR A 28 -14.92 -7.39 -23.25
N LYS A 29 -14.69 -7.45 -21.94
CA LYS A 29 -13.80 -8.44 -21.33
C LYS A 29 -14.65 -9.55 -20.73
N ASN A 30 -14.50 -10.78 -21.19
CA ASN A 30 -15.14 -11.94 -20.60
C ASN A 30 -14.19 -12.53 -19.56
N GLU A 31 -14.43 -12.24 -18.28
CA GLU A 31 -13.78 -12.94 -17.17
C GLU A 31 -14.83 -13.77 -16.44
N ASP A 32 -14.58 -15.08 -16.34
CA ASP A 32 -15.36 -16.04 -15.54
C ASP A 32 -16.90 -15.93 -15.64
N CYS A 33 -17.43 -15.91 -16.86
CA CYS A 33 -18.87 -15.83 -17.15
C CYS A 33 -19.59 -14.51 -16.79
N THR A 34 -18.87 -13.45 -16.44
CA THR A 34 -19.42 -12.11 -16.30
C THR A 34 -18.88 -11.20 -17.40
N GLU A 35 -19.79 -10.68 -18.21
CA GLU A 35 -19.47 -9.65 -19.23
C GLU A 35 -19.15 -8.32 -18.51
N GLN A 36 -17.88 -7.97 -18.42
CA GLN A 36 -17.47 -6.63 -17.97
C GLN A 36 -17.30 -5.73 -19.21
N LEU A 37 -18.09 -4.69 -19.28
CA LEU A 37 -18.00 -3.68 -20.33
C LEU A 37 -17.03 -2.59 -19.83
N GLN A 38 -16.01 -2.27 -20.64
CA GLN A 38 -15.02 -1.24 -20.34
C GLN A 38 -15.06 -0.18 -21.44
N ILE A 39 -15.00 1.09 -21.05
CA ILE A 39 -14.89 2.21 -21.99
C ILE A 39 -13.44 2.67 -21.99
N VAL A 40 -12.83 2.66 -23.18
CA VAL A 40 -11.45 3.05 -23.41
C VAL A 40 -11.43 4.42 -24.04
N VAL A 41 -10.81 5.39 -23.39
CA VAL A 41 -10.57 6.72 -23.95
C VAL A 41 -9.08 6.86 -24.27
N ASN A 42 -8.75 6.99 -25.53
CA ASN A 42 -7.37 7.18 -25.97
C ASN A 42 -6.90 8.60 -25.64
N VAL A 43 -5.84 8.69 -24.86
CA VAL A 43 -5.16 9.95 -24.56
C VAL A 43 -3.95 10.05 -25.49
N VAL A 44 -4.06 10.87 -26.53
CA VAL A 44 -2.98 11.03 -27.51
C VAL A 44 -1.85 11.84 -26.91
N THR A 45 -0.71 11.19 -26.70
CA THR A 45 0.54 11.90 -26.39
C THR A 45 1.46 11.89 -27.62
N LYS A 46 1.96 13.03 -28.02
CA LYS A 46 2.81 13.19 -29.21
C LYS A 46 4.13 12.43 -29.19
N ASN A 47 4.48 11.71 -28.09
CA ASN A 47 5.75 10.98 -27.91
C ASN A 47 5.60 9.76 -27.00
N SER A 48 4.64 8.88 -27.19
CA SER A 48 4.34 7.80 -26.24
C SER A 48 5.10 6.51 -26.48
N LYS A 49 5.60 5.94 -25.37
CA LYS A 49 6.00 4.53 -25.21
C LYS A 49 5.08 3.91 -24.14
N SER A 50 4.63 2.70 -24.38
CA SER A 50 3.57 2.05 -23.61
C SER A 50 3.93 1.60 -22.19
N VAL A 51 3.09 1.88 -21.22
CA VAL A 51 3.10 1.35 -19.85
C VAL A 51 1.68 1.15 -19.38
N GLU A 52 1.39 -0.01 -18.77
CA GLU A 52 0.12 -0.29 -18.13
C GLU A 52 0.18 0.14 -16.66
N ILE A 53 -0.75 1.01 -16.24
CA ILE A 53 -0.79 1.58 -14.89
C ILE A 53 -2.10 1.15 -14.23
N LYS A 54 -1.98 0.51 -13.06
CA LYS A 54 -3.15 0.18 -12.23
C LYS A 54 -3.11 1.06 -10.99
N ASP A 55 -4.06 1.97 -10.85
CA ASP A 55 -4.21 2.80 -9.67
C ASP A 55 -4.89 2.03 -8.55
N GLN A 56 -4.38 2.19 -7.31
CA GLN A 56 -4.86 1.48 -6.13
C GLN A 56 -6.05 2.12 -5.42
N GLY A 57 -6.39 3.35 -5.76
CA GLY A 57 -7.45 4.11 -5.07
C GLY A 57 -8.85 3.86 -5.61
N THR A 58 -8.94 3.45 -6.85
CA THR A 58 -10.23 3.28 -7.54
C THR A 58 -10.18 1.98 -8.33
N LYS A 59 -11.08 1.04 -8.05
CA LYS A 59 -11.26 -0.21 -8.84
C LYS A 59 -11.52 0.06 -10.34
N ASP A 60 -11.52 1.31 -10.76
CA ASP A 60 -12.21 1.82 -11.91
C ASP A 60 -11.27 2.40 -12.98
N LEU A 61 -9.96 2.45 -12.71
CA LEU A 61 -9.01 3.07 -13.64
C LEU A 61 -7.88 2.11 -14.00
N GLU A 62 -7.92 1.58 -15.19
CA GLU A 62 -6.79 0.89 -15.81
C GLU A 62 -6.26 1.79 -16.93
N VAL A 63 -5.00 2.25 -16.81
CA VAL A 63 -4.37 3.10 -17.82
C VAL A 63 -3.39 2.28 -18.62
N ASN A 64 -3.70 2.05 -19.89
CA ASN A 64 -2.83 1.36 -20.83
C ASN A 64 -2.03 2.41 -21.62
N ILE A 65 -0.72 2.48 -21.38
CA ILE A 65 0.17 3.40 -22.09
C ILE A 65 0.85 2.62 -23.22
N ASN A 66 0.18 2.52 -24.35
CA ASN A 66 0.78 2.17 -25.63
C ASN A 66 1.14 3.47 -26.38
N ASP A 67 1.57 3.41 -27.63
CA ASP A 67 1.74 4.62 -28.47
C ASP A 67 0.50 5.54 -28.44
N ASN A 68 -0.61 5.04 -27.90
CA ASN A 68 -1.82 5.73 -27.46
C ASN A 68 -2.08 5.39 -26.00
N THR A 69 -1.88 6.32 -25.06
CA THR A 69 -2.30 6.16 -23.68
C THR A 69 -3.81 6.06 -23.63
N SER A 70 -4.34 5.01 -23.02
CA SER A 70 -5.78 4.80 -22.87
C SER A 70 -6.16 4.76 -21.40
N VAL A 71 -7.24 5.40 -21.04
CA VAL A 71 -7.88 5.31 -19.73
C VAL A 71 -9.07 4.38 -19.85
N LEU A 72 -9.11 3.35 -19.02
CA LEU A 72 -10.18 2.37 -18.96
C LEU A 72 -11.13 2.74 -17.82
N PHE A 73 -12.42 2.81 -18.11
CA PHE A 73 -13.46 3.08 -17.13
C PHE A 73 -14.35 1.86 -16.95
N ASP A 74 -14.55 1.46 -15.70
CA ASP A 74 -15.53 0.44 -15.34
C ASP A 74 -16.95 0.97 -15.61
N PHE A 75 -17.72 0.20 -16.36
CA PHE A 75 -19.07 0.58 -16.75
C PHE A 75 -20.04 0.67 -15.57
N ASP A 76 -19.97 -0.28 -14.61
CA ASP A 76 -20.87 -0.31 -13.46
C ASP A 76 -20.64 0.91 -12.57
N ARG A 77 -19.38 1.36 -12.46
CA ARG A 77 -19.03 2.61 -11.76
C ARG A 77 -19.58 3.84 -12.44
N LEU A 78 -19.44 3.94 -13.75
CA LEU A 78 -20.02 5.07 -14.51
C LEU A 78 -21.54 5.10 -14.39
N GLU A 79 -22.20 3.93 -14.38
CA GLU A 79 -23.64 3.82 -14.15
C GLU A 79 -24.04 4.28 -12.74
N GLU A 80 -23.25 3.95 -11.73
CA GLU A 80 -23.47 4.42 -10.36
C GLU A 80 -23.36 5.94 -10.25
N ILE A 81 -22.32 6.54 -10.83
CA ILE A 81 -22.14 7.99 -10.89
C ILE A 81 -23.31 8.64 -11.64
N HIS A 82 -23.72 8.05 -12.76
CA HIS A 82 -24.88 8.54 -13.51
C HIS A 82 -26.17 8.53 -12.69
N LYS A 83 -26.41 7.48 -11.88
CA LYS A 83 -27.56 7.40 -10.98
C LYS A 83 -27.54 8.48 -9.91
N GLN A 84 -26.35 8.86 -9.42
CA GLN A 84 -26.17 9.84 -8.35
C GLN A 84 -26.18 11.28 -8.85
N SER A 85 -25.52 11.57 -9.98
CA SER A 85 -25.17 12.91 -10.43
C SER A 85 -25.53 13.19 -11.90
N GLY A 86 -26.20 12.26 -12.58
CA GLY A 86 -26.56 12.38 -13.98
C GLY A 86 -25.36 12.35 -14.92
N ILE A 87 -25.61 12.70 -16.20
CA ILE A 87 -24.57 12.65 -17.23
C ILE A 87 -23.45 13.66 -17.01
N GLU A 88 -23.73 14.80 -16.39
CA GLU A 88 -22.71 15.81 -16.07
C GLU A 88 -21.73 15.27 -15.01
N GLY A 89 -22.20 14.53 -14.00
CA GLY A 89 -21.32 13.85 -13.05
C GLY A 89 -20.40 12.83 -13.71
N VAL A 90 -20.89 12.09 -14.70
CA VAL A 90 -20.06 11.17 -15.51
C VAL A 90 -19.01 11.94 -16.32
N LYS A 91 -19.39 13.06 -16.94
CA LYS A 91 -18.45 13.91 -17.68
C LYS A 91 -17.34 14.46 -16.78
N ASP A 92 -17.69 15.00 -15.62
CA ASP A 92 -16.74 15.55 -14.66
C ASP A 92 -15.78 14.48 -14.12
N PHE A 93 -16.29 13.30 -13.82
CA PHE A 93 -15.46 12.16 -13.38
C PHE A 93 -14.47 11.73 -14.46
N ILE A 94 -14.93 11.49 -15.70
CA ILE A 94 -14.08 11.10 -16.83
C ILE A 94 -13.01 12.16 -17.10
N LYS A 95 -13.40 13.44 -17.10
CA LYS A 95 -12.48 14.55 -17.30
C LYS A 95 -11.41 14.59 -16.22
N SER A 96 -11.81 14.52 -14.95
CA SER A 96 -10.88 14.51 -13.81
C SER A 96 -9.89 13.34 -13.89
N CYS A 97 -10.32 12.15 -14.27
CA CYS A 97 -9.46 10.99 -14.43
C CYS A 97 -8.44 11.19 -15.56
N ILE A 98 -8.88 11.72 -16.69
CA ILE A 98 -7.99 11.97 -17.85
C ILE A 98 -6.99 13.08 -17.54
N ASP A 99 -7.43 14.19 -16.94
CA ASP A 99 -6.56 15.29 -16.54
C ASP A 99 -5.49 14.81 -15.53
N ASN A 100 -5.88 13.95 -14.56
CA ASN A 100 -4.94 13.34 -13.63
C ASN A 100 -3.93 12.44 -14.34
N CYS A 101 -4.37 11.63 -15.31
CA CYS A 101 -3.45 10.80 -16.10
C CYS A 101 -2.45 11.65 -16.89
N GLU A 102 -2.90 12.73 -17.54
CA GLU A 102 -2.02 13.62 -18.28
C GLU A 102 -1.00 14.32 -17.39
N ASN A 103 -1.42 14.79 -16.22
CA ASN A 103 -0.54 15.43 -15.23
C ASN A 103 0.51 14.45 -14.68
N ASN A 104 0.17 13.16 -14.56
CA ASN A 104 1.05 12.14 -14.02
C ASN A 104 1.94 11.47 -15.10
N LEU A 105 1.70 11.68 -16.39
CA LEU A 105 2.45 11.02 -17.47
C LEU A 105 3.96 11.31 -17.41
N GLU A 106 4.36 12.53 -17.11
CA GLU A 106 5.77 12.90 -16.97
C GLU A 106 6.41 12.18 -15.77
N GLU A 107 5.70 12.11 -14.68
CA GLU A 107 6.13 11.39 -13.47
C GLU A 107 6.31 9.88 -13.75
N ILE A 108 5.37 9.28 -14.44
CA ILE A 108 5.40 7.88 -14.88
C ILE A 108 6.63 7.62 -15.76
N GLN A 109 6.84 8.45 -16.78
CA GLN A 109 7.98 8.31 -17.69
C GLN A 109 9.31 8.45 -16.94
N ASN A 110 9.40 9.36 -15.98
CA ASN A 110 10.58 9.53 -15.14
C ASN A 110 10.81 8.31 -14.22
N THR A 111 9.75 7.76 -13.64
CA THR A 111 9.82 6.54 -12.81
C THR A 111 10.33 5.34 -13.64
N ILE A 112 9.88 5.21 -14.89
CA ILE A 112 10.36 4.16 -15.79
C ILE A 112 11.83 4.37 -16.16
N LYS A 113 12.24 5.60 -16.46
CA LYS A 113 13.66 5.91 -16.72
C LYS A 113 14.55 5.55 -15.55
N ASN A 114 14.05 5.73 -14.33
CA ASN A 114 14.74 5.44 -13.08
C ASN A 114 14.42 4.03 -12.55
N PHE A 115 14.00 3.10 -13.39
CA PHE A 115 13.56 1.75 -13.03
C PHE A 115 14.44 1.09 -11.95
N LYS A 116 15.78 1.14 -12.12
CA LYS A 116 16.71 0.47 -11.21
C LYS A 116 16.69 1.03 -9.78
N THR A 117 16.30 2.28 -9.59
CA THR A 117 16.23 2.93 -8.27
C THR A 117 14.82 2.97 -7.70
N GLU A 118 13.80 2.85 -8.55
CA GLU A 118 12.40 2.95 -8.18
C GLU A 118 11.72 1.59 -8.01
N LEU A 119 12.41 0.48 -8.41
CA LEU A 119 11.89 -0.87 -8.22
C LEU A 119 11.91 -1.25 -6.74
N ASN A 120 10.78 -1.69 -6.23
CA ASN A 120 10.58 -2.04 -4.82
C ASN A 120 9.69 -3.28 -4.67
N ILE A 121 9.50 -3.71 -3.43
CA ILE A 121 8.58 -4.77 -3.05
C ILE A 121 7.40 -4.15 -2.33
N LYS A 122 6.20 -4.63 -2.61
CA LYS A 122 5.02 -4.36 -1.80
C LYS A 122 4.41 -5.66 -1.32
N VAL A 123 4.11 -5.73 -0.03
CA VAL A 123 3.35 -6.85 0.55
C VAL A 123 1.87 -6.51 0.49
N PHE A 124 1.05 -7.48 0.13
CA PHE A 124 -0.39 -7.32 0.08
C PHE A 124 -1.10 -8.62 0.49
N ASP A 125 -2.33 -8.46 0.95
CA ASP A 125 -3.21 -9.58 1.22
C ASP A 125 -4.02 -9.91 -0.06
N PRO A 126 -3.89 -11.13 -0.61
CA PRO A 126 -4.59 -11.50 -1.82
C PRO A 126 -6.12 -11.55 -1.65
N VAL A 127 -6.62 -11.64 -0.42
CA VAL A 127 -8.06 -11.57 -0.12
C VAL A 127 -8.54 -10.13 -0.19
N VAL A 128 -7.75 -9.17 0.31
CA VAL A 128 -8.07 -7.74 0.28
C VAL A 128 -7.86 -7.14 -1.11
N LYS A 129 -6.82 -7.61 -1.84
CA LYS A 129 -6.42 -7.07 -3.15
C LYS A 129 -6.34 -8.17 -4.22
N PRO A 130 -7.46 -8.80 -4.59
CA PRO A 130 -7.49 -9.92 -5.53
C PRO A 130 -7.08 -9.52 -6.96
N HIS A 131 -7.19 -8.23 -7.32
CA HIS A 131 -6.79 -7.71 -8.63
C HIS A 131 -5.28 -7.79 -8.90
N LEU A 132 -4.45 -7.95 -7.86
CA LEU A 132 -3.00 -8.10 -7.99
C LEU A 132 -2.56 -9.55 -8.29
N LYS A 133 -3.48 -10.48 -8.50
CA LYS A 133 -3.18 -11.91 -8.77
C LYS A 133 -2.30 -12.14 -10.01
N ASN A 134 -2.40 -11.26 -11.01
CA ASN A 134 -1.67 -11.36 -12.28
C ASN A 134 -0.29 -10.67 -12.24
N CYS A 135 0.10 -10.09 -11.10
CA CYS A 135 1.41 -9.48 -10.95
C CYS A 135 2.49 -10.54 -10.72
N ILE A 136 3.74 -10.16 -10.95
CA ILE A 136 4.91 -10.99 -10.59
C ILE A 136 4.98 -11.02 -9.07
N THR A 137 4.63 -12.17 -8.47
CA THR A 137 4.51 -12.32 -7.02
C THR A 137 5.34 -13.47 -6.46
N LYS A 138 5.67 -13.36 -5.18
CA LYS A 138 6.20 -14.46 -4.34
C LYS A 138 5.32 -14.64 -3.11
N ASP A 139 5.26 -15.87 -2.60
CA ASP A 139 4.56 -16.17 -1.36
C ASP A 139 5.29 -15.55 -0.15
N PHE A 140 4.50 -15.06 0.80
CA PHE A 140 4.97 -14.48 2.04
C PHE A 140 4.02 -14.90 3.18
N GLY A 141 4.14 -16.13 3.64
CA GLY A 141 3.16 -16.75 4.53
C GLY A 141 1.77 -16.76 3.90
N ASN A 142 0.78 -16.17 4.60
CA ASN A 142 -0.59 -16.01 4.10
C ASN A 142 -0.76 -14.82 3.15
N LEU A 143 0.29 -14.05 2.92
CA LEU A 143 0.32 -12.86 2.09
C LEU A 143 1.10 -13.11 0.81
N LYS A 144 1.16 -12.09 -0.03
CA LYS A 144 1.98 -12.06 -1.25
C LYS A 144 2.90 -10.84 -1.24
N GLN A 145 4.06 -11.00 -1.83
CA GLN A 145 4.94 -9.91 -2.25
C GLN A 145 4.71 -9.66 -3.74
N ALA A 146 4.73 -8.41 -4.17
CA ALA A 146 4.71 -8.04 -5.58
C ALA A 146 5.86 -7.09 -5.89
N LEU A 147 6.42 -7.19 -7.09
CA LEU A 147 7.34 -6.19 -7.62
C LEU A 147 6.56 -4.96 -8.05
N VAL A 148 6.97 -3.79 -7.60
CA VAL A 148 6.31 -2.52 -7.86
C VAL A 148 7.33 -1.45 -8.22
N LEU A 149 7.04 -0.67 -9.26
CA LEU A 149 7.70 0.60 -9.51
C LEU A 149 6.95 1.68 -8.76
N ALA A 150 7.62 2.36 -7.84
CA ALA A 150 7.04 3.45 -7.07
C ALA A 150 8.09 4.54 -6.93
N LYS A 151 7.76 5.77 -7.32
CA LYS A 151 8.63 6.91 -7.14
C LYS A 151 8.85 7.17 -5.66
N LYS A 152 10.09 7.40 -5.27
CA LYS A 152 10.46 7.81 -3.93
C LYS A 152 10.16 9.31 -3.75
N GLY A 153 9.46 9.67 -2.67
CA GLY A 153 9.21 11.08 -2.31
C GLY A 153 7.79 11.39 -1.83
N GLU A 154 7.56 12.63 -1.48
CA GLU A 154 6.45 13.10 -0.65
C GLU A 154 5.04 12.95 -1.25
N SER A 155 4.89 12.64 -2.54
CA SER A 155 3.58 12.64 -3.19
C SER A 155 3.35 11.51 -4.17
N SER A 156 4.10 10.40 -4.06
CA SER A 156 3.95 9.29 -4.99
C SER A 156 2.62 8.57 -4.74
N THR A 157 1.60 9.03 -5.44
CA THR A 157 0.33 8.29 -5.61
C THR A 157 0.45 7.20 -6.68
N PHE A 158 1.59 7.16 -7.37
CA PHE A 158 1.79 6.33 -8.54
C PHE A 158 2.53 5.03 -8.20
N GLN A 159 1.93 3.88 -8.56
CA GLN A 159 2.53 2.55 -8.42
C GLN A 159 2.22 1.71 -9.67
N VAL A 160 3.26 1.14 -10.28
CA VAL A 160 3.13 0.16 -11.36
C VAL A 160 3.56 -1.20 -10.86
N TYR A 161 2.62 -2.13 -10.81
CA TYR A 161 2.94 -3.51 -10.50
C TYR A 161 3.49 -4.21 -11.74
N LEU A 162 4.60 -4.92 -11.58
CA LEU A 162 5.16 -5.71 -12.67
C LEU A 162 4.33 -6.98 -12.86
N SER A 163 3.99 -7.27 -14.11
CA SER A 163 3.33 -8.48 -14.56
C SER A 163 4.13 -9.09 -15.72
N GLU A 164 3.87 -10.34 -16.05
CA GLU A 164 4.48 -10.95 -17.23
C GLU A 164 4.14 -10.17 -18.50
N ASP A 165 2.90 -9.66 -18.60
CA ASP A 165 2.41 -8.91 -19.75
C ASP A 165 3.13 -7.58 -19.95
N ASN A 166 3.50 -6.88 -18.86
CA ASN A 166 4.16 -5.58 -18.96
C ASN A 166 5.69 -5.65 -18.83
N LEU A 167 6.25 -6.79 -18.43
CA LEU A 167 7.70 -6.95 -18.26
C LEU A 167 8.47 -6.71 -19.56
N ASP A 168 7.92 -7.13 -20.70
CA ASP A 168 8.54 -6.93 -22.01
C ASP A 168 8.69 -5.45 -22.37
N HIS A 169 7.80 -4.59 -21.90
CA HIS A 169 7.90 -3.15 -22.08
C HIS A 169 9.09 -2.56 -21.31
N PHE A 170 9.40 -3.16 -20.15
CA PHE A 170 10.53 -2.75 -19.32
C PHE A 170 11.86 -3.36 -19.77
N LYS A 171 11.88 -4.41 -20.58
CA LYS A 171 13.11 -5.08 -21.04
C LYS A 171 14.12 -4.13 -21.67
N LYS A 172 13.66 -3.12 -22.41
CA LYS A 172 14.55 -2.10 -22.99
C LYS A 172 15.28 -1.26 -21.93
N THR A 173 14.67 -1.08 -20.76
CA THR A 173 15.22 -0.30 -19.65
C THR A 173 15.96 -1.19 -18.65
N VAL A 174 15.47 -2.42 -18.48
CA VAL A 174 15.98 -3.43 -17.54
C VAL A 174 17.18 -4.17 -18.12
N GLY A 175 17.25 -4.33 -19.45
CA GLY A 175 18.26 -5.17 -20.13
C GLY A 175 17.96 -6.66 -19.93
N ASP A 176 19.01 -7.45 -19.79
CA ASP A 176 18.92 -8.92 -19.67
C ASP A 176 18.69 -9.41 -18.22
N MET A 177 18.14 -8.57 -17.32
CA MET A 177 17.85 -8.96 -15.94
C MET A 177 16.78 -10.03 -15.90
N THR A 178 17.02 -11.08 -15.12
CA THR A 178 16.03 -12.11 -14.81
C THR A 178 15.01 -11.60 -13.78
N ILE A 179 13.90 -12.32 -13.62
CA ILE A 179 12.93 -12.00 -12.55
C ILE A 179 13.61 -12.07 -11.16
N GLU A 180 14.53 -13.00 -10.96
CA GLU A 180 15.27 -13.11 -9.69
C GLU A 180 16.19 -11.91 -9.46
N ASP A 181 16.88 -11.43 -10.50
CA ASP A 181 17.68 -10.19 -10.41
C ASP A 181 16.82 -8.98 -10.05
N LEU A 182 15.57 -8.94 -10.52
CA LEU A 182 14.62 -7.88 -10.18
C LEU A 182 14.21 -7.93 -8.70
N TRP A 183 13.98 -9.13 -8.16
CA TRP A 183 13.70 -9.31 -6.73
C TRP A 183 14.89 -8.88 -5.87
N ASP A 184 16.10 -9.25 -6.24
CA ASP A 184 17.31 -8.86 -5.50
C ASP A 184 17.54 -7.35 -5.55
N LEU A 185 17.35 -6.75 -6.72
CA LEU A 185 17.40 -5.29 -6.88
C LEU A 185 16.36 -4.58 -6.00
N ALA A 186 15.14 -5.07 -5.98
CA ALA A 186 14.07 -4.50 -5.17
C ALA A 186 14.36 -4.61 -3.66
N LYS A 187 14.92 -5.74 -3.20
CA LYS A 187 15.38 -5.91 -1.81
C LYS A 187 16.48 -4.91 -1.44
N GLU A 188 17.48 -4.74 -2.31
CA GLU A 188 18.55 -3.77 -2.09
C GLU A 188 18.04 -2.31 -2.08
N ASN A 189 17.04 -1.99 -2.89
CA ASN A 189 16.41 -0.68 -2.86
C ASN A 189 15.62 -0.46 -1.57
N LEU A 190 14.92 -1.49 -1.09
CA LEU A 190 14.16 -1.43 0.17
C LEU A 190 15.06 -1.10 1.37
N LYS A 191 16.29 -1.64 1.42
CA LYS A 191 17.26 -1.33 2.48
C LYS A 191 17.70 0.13 2.50
N LYS A 192 17.64 0.82 1.35
CA LYS A 192 18.04 2.23 1.19
C LYS A 192 16.89 3.21 1.47
N CYS A 193 15.67 2.71 1.62
CA CYS A 193 14.51 3.56 1.89
C CYS A 193 14.60 4.19 3.27
N LYS A 194 14.17 5.44 3.36
CA LYS A 194 14.06 6.15 4.64
C LYS A 194 12.86 5.65 5.41
N CYS A 195 13.09 5.32 6.67
CA CYS A 195 12.06 4.93 7.61
C CYS A 195 11.91 6.00 8.69
N LYS A 196 10.70 6.14 9.23
CA LYS A 196 10.42 6.93 10.42
C LYS A 196 10.07 5.99 11.56
N PHE A 197 10.72 6.17 12.70
CA PHE A 197 10.40 5.50 13.95
C PHE A 197 9.95 6.53 14.98
N LEU A 198 8.76 6.35 15.52
CA LEU A 198 8.17 7.31 16.46
C LEU A 198 7.33 6.58 17.51
N SER A 199 7.17 7.23 18.67
CA SER A 199 6.17 6.81 19.66
C SER A 199 4.76 7.14 19.16
N LEU A 200 3.77 6.35 19.51
CA LEU A 200 2.37 6.64 19.26
C LEU A 200 1.94 8.03 19.81
N LEU A 201 2.57 8.49 20.92
CA LEU A 201 2.38 9.86 21.45
C LEU A 201 2.78 10.97 20.49
N SER A 202 3.57 10.67 19.47
CA SER A 202 3.99 11.67 18.47
C SER A 202 2.96 11.87 17.36
N VAL A 203 1.96 10.98 17.29
CA VAL A 203 0.83 11.13 16.36
C VAL A 203 -0.05 12.28 16.81
N TYR A 204 -0.48 13.10 15.85
CA TYR A 204 -1.30 14.28 16.12
C TYR A 204 -2.57 13.92 16.89
N GLY A 205 -2.83 14.62 17.97
CA GLY A 205 -4.03 14.45 18.79
C GLY A 205 -3.93 13.35 19.87
N VAL A 206 -3.03 12.36 19.74
CA VAL A 206 -2.97 11.23 20.69
C VAL A 206 -2.53 11.68 22.09
N ALA A 207 -1.49 12.51 22.19
CA ALA A 207 -1.02 13.03 23.46
C ALA A 207 -2.09 13.90 24.14
N GLU A 208 -2.80 14.70 23.37
CA GLU A 208 -3.90 15.57 23.84
C GLU A 208 -5.10 14.77 24.36
N VAL A 209 -5.48 13.69 23.64
CA VAL A 209 -6.56 12.80 24.09
C VAL A 209 -6.20 12.10 25.38
N LEU A 210 -4.99 11.52 25.45
CA LEU A 210 -4.51 10.84 26.68
C LEU A 210 -4.37 11.80 27.85
N GLN A 211 -3.94 13.05 27.61
CA GLN A 211 -3.85 14.07 28.66
C GLN A 211 -5.24 14.44 29.21
N ALA A 212 -6.26 14.46 28.34
CA ALA A 212 -7.64 14.73 28.77
C ALA A 212 -8.24 13.57 29.57
N GLU A 213 -7.93 12.33 29.17
CA GLU A 213 -8.44 11.11 29.82
C GLU A 213 -7.72 10.83 31.16
N TYR A 214 -6.42 11.12 31.22
CA TYR A 214 -5.58 10.89 32.41
C TYR A 214 -4.87 12.19 32.83
N PRO A 215 -5.58 13.15 33.46
CA PRO A 215 -5.05 14.47 33.75
C PRO A 215 -3.87 14.50 34.74
N ASP A 216 -3.78 13.48 35.56
CA ASP A 216 -2.69 13.33 36.55
C ASP A 216 -1.36 12.85 35.97
N ARG A 217 -1.34 12.52 34.68
CA ARG A 217 -0.14 12.11 33.96
C ARG A 217 0.25 13.18 32.95
N GLU A 218 1.54 13.27 32.62
CA GLU A 218 2.04 14.20 31.62
C GLU A 218 2.37 13.44 30.34
N TYR A 219 1.62 13.75 29.26
CA TYR A 219 1.84 13.17 27.93
C TYR A 219 2.46 14.21 27.00
N ARG A 220 3.72 14.01 26.61
CA ARG A 220 4.44 14.89 25.71
C ARG A 220 4.77 14.20 24.41
N ARG A 221 4.64 14.91 23.30
CA ARG A 221 5.13 14.45 22.01
C ARG A 221 6.61 14.15 22.10
N LYS A 222 7.02 13.04 21.52
CA LYS A 222 8.41 12.59 21.46
C LYS A 222 9.01 12.87 20.07
N PRO A 223 10.33 12.92 19.91
CA PRO A 223 10.96 13.12 18.61
C PRO A 223 10.70 11.92 17.67
N THR A 224 10.62 12.22 16.37
CA THR A 224 10.65 11.21 15.30
C THR A 224 12.09 10.97 14.89
N ILE A 225 12.48 9.71 14.77
CA ILE A 225 13.80 9.31 14.31
C ILE A 225 13.68 8.85 12.86
N ILE A 226 14.44 9.50 11.97
CA ILE A 226 14.52 9.14 10.56
C ILE A 226 15.82 8.38 10.35
N PHE A 227 15.75 7.24 9.66
CA PHE A 227 16.89 6.36 9.47
C PHE A 227 16.69 5.46 8.24
N THR A 228 17.76 4.83 7.79
CA THR A 228 17.74 3.72 6.81
C THR A 228 18.16 2.42 7.51
N THR A 229 17.97 1.29 6.84
CA THR A 229 18.41 -0.01 7.39
C THR A 229 19.92 0.00 7.72
N LYS A 230 20.72 0.69 6.91
CA LYS A 230 22.15 0.81 7.15
C LYS A 230 22.47 1.58 8.46
N ASP A 231 21.66 2.59 8.79
CA ASP A 231 21.87 3.38 10.00
C ASP A 231 21.63 2.54 11.27
N LEU A 232 20.76 1.51 11.21
CA LEU A 232 20.56 0.56 12.31
C LEU A 232 21.79 -0.33 12.62
N GLN A 233 22.80 -0.30 11.77
CA GLN A 233 24.08 -0.96 12.04
C GLN A 233 25.03 -0.08 12.88
N THR A 234 24.62 1.17 13.16
CA THR A 234 25.42 2.12 13.95
C THR A 234 24.94 2.15 15.40
N GLU A 235 25.88 2.11 16.34
CA GLU A 235 25.60 2.20 17.78
C GLU A 235 24.86 3.51 18.12
N GLU A 236 25.15 4.60 17.41
CA GLU A 236 24.53 5.89 17.64
C GLU A 236 23.02 5.87 17.35
N THR A 237 22.60 5.30 16.21
CA THR A 237 21.18 5.22 15.83
C THR A 237 20.45 4.29 16.79
N ILE A 238 21.01 3.11 17.08
CA ILE A 238 20.41 2.16 18.05
C ILE A 238 20.23 2.86 19.40
N ARG A 239 21.24 3.53 19.92
CA ARG A 239 21.18 4.24 21.20
C ARG A 239 20.10 5.31 21.23
N LYS A 240 19.98 6.15 20.18
CA LYS A 240 18.93 7.16 20.07
C LYS A 240 17.52 6.54 20.10
N MET A 241 17.33 5.43 19.39
CA MET A 241 16.04 4.73 19.38
C MET A 241 15.76 4.07 20.73
N GLN A 242 16.76 3.48 21.40
CA GLN A 242 16.63 2.94 22.76
C GLN A 242 16.28 4.02 23.78
N GLU A 243 16.89 5.20 23.71
CA GLU A 243 16.56 6.36 24.54
C GLU A 243 15.10 6.78 24.37
N LEU A 244 14.61 6.81 23.13
CA LEU A 244 13.19 7.05 22.85
C LEU A 244 12.31 5.96 23.48
N VAL A 245 12.64 4.68 23.27
CA VAL A 245 11.91 3.54 23.83
C VAL A 245 11.84 3.62 25.37
N ILE A 246 12.95 3.91 26.01
CA ILE A 246 13.04 4.06 27.48
C ILE A 246 12.18 5.25 27.94
N SER A 247 12.22 6.37 27.23
CA SER A 247 11.45 7.58 27.60
C SER A 247 9.93 7.39 27.52
N CYS A 248 9.45 6.38 26.77
CA CYS A 248 8.03 6.07 26.61
C CYS A 248 7.54 4.94 27.52
N LYS A 249 8.41 4.34 28.35
CA LYS A 249 8.13 3.09 29.08
C LYS A 249 6.89 3.15 30.00
N LEU A 250 6.60 4.32 30.57
CA LEU A 250 5.49 4.50 31.50
C LEU A 250 4.25 5.15 30.88
N GLU A 251 4.40 5.75 29.69
CA GLU A 251 3.38 6.59 29.09
C GLU A 251 2.60 5.83 28.01
N GLN A 252 3.33 5.23 27.08
CA GLN A 252 2.74 4.54 25.93
C GLN A 252 3.70 3.46 25.41
N PRO A 253 3.29 2.18 25.39
CA PRO A 253 4.17 1.08 25.03
C PRO A 253 4.36 0.89 23.51
N MET A 254 3.58 1.54 22.68
CA MET A 254 3.53 1.31 21.24
C MET A 254 4.36 2.31 20.46
N PHE A 255 4.96 1.83 19.39
CA PHE A 255 5.74 2.62 18.44
C PHE A 255 5.18 2.44 17.03
N ILE A 256 5.46 3.37 16.17
CA ILE A 256 5.08 3.31 14.77
C ILE A 256 6.34 3.28 13.93
N ILE A 257 6.33 2.44 12.91
CA ILE A 257 7.28 2.51 11.81
C ILE A 257 6.54 2.76 10.50
N THR A 258 7.04 3.68 9.72
CA THR A 258 6.53 3.97 8.37
C THR A 258 7.68 4.12 7.39
N ASN A 259 7.39 3.93 6.11
CA ASN A 259 8.34 4.13 5.02
C ASN A 259 8.00 5.45 4.32
N ASP A 260 8.80 6.47 4.60
CA ASP A 260 8.58 7.84 4.10
C ASP A 260 8.78 7.97 2.58
N ASP A 261 9.69 7.15 2.04
CA ASP A 261 10.04 7.21 0.62
C ASP A 261 8.97 6.59 -0.30
N LEU A 262 8.19 5.61 0.20
CA LEU A 262 7.30 4.78 -0.62
C LEU A 262 5.81 4.99 -0.31
N ASN A 263 5.48 5.81 0.70
CA ASN A 263 4.10 6.00 1.18
C ASN A 263 3.34 4.69 1.49
N TYR A 264 4.06 3.61 1.85
CA TYR A 264 3.50 2.37 2.36
C TYR A 264 4.53 1.63 3.22
N ALA A 265 4.11 1.18 4.40
CA ALA A 265 4.98 0.50 5.36
C ALA A 265 5.02 -1.01 5.18
N THR A 266 4.09 -1.59 4.41
CA THR A 266 3.95 -3.05 4.28
C THR A 266 5.19 -3.73 3.71
N SER A 267 5.97 -3.03 2.88
CA SER A 267 7.25 -3.49 2.35
C SER A 267 8.29 -3.77 3.44
N LEU A 268 8.20 -3.08 4.57
CA LEU A 268 9.17 -3.19 5.66
C LEU A 268 9.16 -4.59 6.28
N LEU A 269 8.05 -5.34 6.16
CA LEU A 269 7.95 -6.74 6.59
C LEU A 269 8.92 -7.66 5.83
N CYS A 270 9.37 -7.26 4.63
CA CYS A 270 10.33 -8.01 3.82
C CYS A 270 11.79 -7.65 4.09
N ASN A 271 12.05 -6.70 4.99
CA ASN A 271 13.39 -6.22 5.30
C ASN A 271 13.89 -6.87 6.58
N GLU A 272 14.47 -8.06 6.46
CA GLU A 272 14.96 -8.86 7.59
C GLU A 272 16.00 -8.10 8.44
N GLU A 273 16.90 -7.34 7.81
CA GLU A 273 17.91 -6.55 8.52
C GLU A 273 17.25 -5.43 9.35
N LEU A 274 16.21 -4.80 8.83
CA LEU A 274 15.43 -3.81 9.57
C LEU A 274 14.75 -4.45 10.78
N LEU A 275 14.07 -5.58 10.57
CA LEU A 275 13.35 -6.27 11.65
C LEU A 275 14.30 -6.73 12.76
N SER A 276 15.46 -7.26 12.38
CA SER A 276 16.52 -7.66 13.33
C SER A 276 17.07 -6.44 14.07
N GLY A 277 17.34 -5.33 13.38
CA GLY A 277 17.80 -4.10 14.01
C GLY A 277 16.80 -3.53 15.02
N LEU A 278 15.51 -3.58 14.72
CA LEU A 278 14.46 -3.17 15.66
C LEU A 278 14.40 -4.09 16.91
N ALA A 279 14.64 -5.39 16.74
CA ALA A 279 14.75 -6.31 17.87
C ALA A 279 15.96 -6.01 18.77
N GLN A 280 17.04 -5.44 18.21
CA GLN A 280 18.17 -4.92 18.99
C GLN A 280 17.79 -3.63 19.74
N VAL A 281 17.02 -2.74 19.09
CA VAL A 281 16.52 -1.52 19.73
C VAL A 281 15.64 -1.85 20.95
N PHE A 282 14.69 -2.76 20.80
CA PHE A 282 13.83 -3.19 21.91
C PHE A 282 14.55 -4.09 22.92
N ASN A 283 15.62 -4.74 22.50
CA ASN A 283 16.34 -5.80 23.19
C ASN A 283 15.51 -7.05 23.49
N GLU A 284 14.40 -7.25 22.80
CA GLU A 284 13.42 -8.35 22.96
C GLU A 284 12.68 -8.63 21.65
N SER A 285 11.87 -9.67 21.63
CA SER A 285 10.87 -9.93 20.59
C SER A 285 9.77 -8.85 20.63
N TYR A 286 9.08 -8.65 19.51
CA TYR A 286 8.02 -7.66 19.43
C TYR A 286 6.93 -8.07 18.45
N TYR A 287 5.71 -7.64 18.73
CA TYR A 287 4.58 -7.80 17.83
C TYR A 287 4.56 -6.66 16.80
N ILE A 288 4.07 -6.96 15.61
CA ILE A 288 3.84 -6.00 14.51
C ILE A 288 2.37 -6.06 14.18
N LEU A 289 1.67 -4.95 14.41
CA LEU A 289 0.25 -4.80 14.20
C LEU A 289 0.03 -3.87 13.01
N PRO A 290 -0.50 -4.36 11.88
CA PRO A 290 -0.86 -3.49 10.77
C PRO A 290 -1.97 -2.52 11.19
N SER A 291 -1.68 -1.23 11.12
CA SER A 291 -2.67 -0.17 11.33
C SER A 291 -3.27 0.26 9.99
N SER A 292 -2.46 0.24 8.93
CA SER A 292 -2.89 0.55 7.56
C SER A 292 -1.80 0.13 6.56
N ASN A 293 -2.00 0.43 5.28
CA ASN A 293 -0.92 0.31 4.30
C ASN A 293 0.27 1.25 4.60
N LEU A 294 0.04 2.34 5.33
CA LEU A 294 1.01 3.43 5.51
C LEU A 294 1.90 3.24 6.72
N GLU A 295 1.47 2.45 7.71
CA GLU A 295 2.18 2.32 8.98
C GLU A 295 1.99 0.95 9.62
N LEU A 296 3.01 0.53 10.38
CA LEU A 296 3.00 -0.66 11.21
C LEU A 296 3.21 -0.23 12.67
N ILE A 297 2.38 -0.72 13.56
CA ILE A 297 2.52 -0.53 15.00
C ILE A 297 3.42 -1.63 15.54
N LEU A 298 4.42 -1.24 16.32
CA LEU A 298 5.37 -2.13 16.98
C LEU A 298 5.09 -2.15 18.48
N LEU A 299 4.88 -3.33 19.05
CA LEU A 299 4.63 -3.53 20.47
C LEU A 299 5.67 -4.49 21.04
N PRO A 300 6.64 -4.03 21.85
CA PRO A 300 7.59 -4.90 22.55
C PRO A 300 6.86 -5.94 23.40
N GLU A 301 7.36 -7.18 23.43
CA GLU A 301 6.71 -8.31 24.09
C GLU A 301 6.50 -8.06 25.60
N SER A 302 7.49 -7.44 26.27
CA SER A 302 7.38 -7.08 27.70
C SER A 302 6.31 -6.03 28.03
N ARG A 303 5.69 -5.43 26.99
CA ARG A 303 4.72 -4.34 27.13
C ARG A 303 3.29 -4.73 26.73
N THR A 304 3.02 -6.00 26.53
CA THR A 304 1.67 -6.49 26.20
C THR A 304 0.68 -6.38 27.37
N GLY A 305 1.11 -5.91 28.54
CA GLY A 305 0.24 -5.62 29.69
C GLY A 305 -0.09 -6.85 30.54
N THR A 306 0.23 -8.02 30.08
CA THR A 306 -0.27 -9.30 30.58
C THR A 306 0.83 -10.08 31.29
N VAL A 307 1.23 -9.59 32.48
CA VAL A 307 2.11 -10.38 33.37
C VAL A 307 1.30 -11.56 33.93
N GLY A 308 1.49 -12.74 33.34
CA GLY A 308 0.88 -13.99 33.78
C GLY A 308 -0.27 -14.52 32.93
N GLU A 309 -0.65 -13.85 31.84
CA GLU A 309 -1.57 -14.41 30.86
C GLU A 309 -0.86 -15.40 29.92
N GLU A 310 -1.62 -16.39 29.43
CA GLU A 310 -1.08 -17.29 28.40
C GLU A 310 -0.83 -16.55 27.11
N GLU A 311 0.26 -16.87 26.41
CA GLU A 311 0.61 -16.26 25.11
C GLU A 311 -0.54 -16.35 24.11
N SER A 312 -1.41 -17.36 24.25
CA SER A 312 -2.61 -17.54 23.42
C SER A 312 -3.66 -16.45 23.60
N GLU A 313 -3.79 -15.89 24.81
CA GLU A 313 -4.76 -14.82 25.13
C GLU A 313 -4.26 -13.48 24.57
N VAL A 314 -2.97 -13.18 24.76
CA VAL A 314 -2.32 -12.01 24.18
C VAL A 314 -2.51 -12.00 22.64
N LYS A 315 -2.27 -13.13 21.98
CA LYS A 315 -2.45 -13.24 20.52
C LYS A 315 -3.88 -12.92 20.09
N LYS A 316 -4.89 -13.46 20.79
CA LYS A 316 -6.31 -13.20 20.48
C LYS A 316 -6.68 -11.74 20.68
N GLU A 317 -6.17 -11.11 21.75
CA GLU A 317 -6.41 -9.69 22.00
C GLU A 317 -5.82 -8.82 20.89
N LEU A 318 -4.57 -9.06 20.50
CA LEU A 318 -3.93 -8.32 19.41
C LEU A 318 -4.63 -8.50 18.07
N GLN A 319 -5.08 -9.72 17.75
CA GLN A 319 -5.89 -10.01 16.56
C GLN A 319 -7.23 -9.24 16.59
N SER A 320 -7.90 -9.18 17.74
CA SER A 320 -9.14 -8.43 17.92
C SER A 320 -8.93 -6.92 17.70
N ILE A 321 -7.83 -6.38 18.22
CA ILE A 321 -7.46 -4.97 18.05
C ILE A 321 -7.25 -4.65 16.57
N VAL A 322 -6.42 -5.42 15.86
CA VAL A 322 -6.16 -5.23 14.43
C VAL A 322 -7.45 -5.29 13.62
N HIS A 323 -8.29 -6.31 13.87
CA HIS A 323 -9.58 -6.45 13.20
C HIS A 323 -10.48 -5.23 13.43
N SER A 324 -10.59 -4.76 14.68
CA SER A 324 -11.41 -3.59 15.03
C SER A 324 -10.94 -2.31 14.34
N VAL A 325 -9.63 -2.09 14.29
CA VAL A 325 -9.04 -0.94 13.57
C VAL A 325 -9.35 -1.04 12.08
N ASN A 326 -9.15 -2.20 11.48
CA ASN A 326 -9.38 -2.42 10.05
C ASN A 326 -10.84 -2.19 9.62
N GLN A 327 -11.80 -2.43 10.51
CA GLN A 327 -13.22 -2.11 10.25
C GLN A 327 -13.50 -0.60 10.11
N THR A 328 -12.61 0.26 10.60
CA THR A 328 -12.74 1.71 10.50
C THR A 328 -12.02 2.30 9.28
N LEU A 329 -11.18 1.52 8.61
CA LEU A 329 -10.38 1.97 7.46
C LEU A 329 -11.18 1.94 6.15
N GLN A 330 -10.78 2.81 5.23
CA GLN A 330 -11.25 2.71 3.85
C GLN A 330 -10.58 1.53 3.13
N SER A 331 -11.22 0.98 2.11
CA SER A 331 -10.75 -0.21 1.40
C SER A 331 -9.35 -0.06 0.76
N ASN A 332 -8.97 1.16 0.39
CA ASN A 332 -7.65 1.48 -0.16
C ASN A 332 -6.55 1.54 0.92
N GLU A 333 -6.91 1.80 2.18
CA GLU A 333 -5.99 1.87 3.32
C GLU A 333 -5.79 0.50 3.97
N LEU A 334 -6.77 -0.39 3.79
CA LEU A 334 -6.76 -1.72 4.37
C LEU A 334 -5.58 -2.54 3.82
N PHE A 335 -4.84 -3.17 4.74
CA PHE A 335 -3.75 -4.07 4.40
C PHE A 335 -4.11 -5.53 4.67
N THR A 336 -4.22 -5.93 5.94
CA THR A 336 -4.52 -7.31 6.35
C THR A 336 -4.95 -7.35 7.81
N ASP A 337 -5.72 -8.36 8.20
CA ASP A 337 -6.02 -8.69 9.61
C ASP A 337 -4.94 -9.58 10.25
N GLU A 338 -3.87 -9.91 9.52
CA GLU A 338 -2.77 -10.73 10.02
C GLU A 338 -1.96 -9.98 11.08
N VAL A 339 -1.70 -10.61 12.23
CA VAL A 339 -0.77 -10.13 13.24
C VAL A 339 0.55 -10.85 13.07
N PHE A 340 1.66 -10.13 13.28
CA PHE A 340 3.01 -10.69 13.16
C PHE A 340 3.76 -10.56 14.48
N LYS A 341 4.76 -11.41 14.66
CA LYS A 341 5.74 -11.33 15.74
C LYS A 341 7.15 -11.48 15.16
N TYR A 342 8.05 -10.57 15.45
CA TYR A 342 9.45 -10.82 15.22
C TYR A 342 10.04 -11.49 16.44
N ASN A 343 10.44 -12.73 16.29
CA ASN A 343 11.04 -13.54 17.35
C ASN A 343 12.56 -13.37 17.34
N LYS A 344 13.08 -12.64 18.34
CA LYS A 344 14.50 -12.32 18.46
C LYS A 344 15.38 -13.55 18.64
N SER A 345 14.88 -14.59 19.31
CA SER A 345 15.71 -15.77 19.65
C SER A 345 16.00 -16.65 18.43
N VAL A 346 15.10 -16.67 17.44
CA VAL A 346 15.24 -17.41 16.19
C VAL A 346 15.47 -16.49 14.98
N GLU A 347 15.49 -15.18 15.21
CA GLU A 347 15.70 -14.13 14.21
C GLU A 347 14.75 -14.24 12.99
N LYS A 348 13.46 -14.48 13.28
CA LYS A 348 12.44 -14.70 12.23
C LYS A 348 11.16 -13.92 12.48
N LEU A 349 10.52 -13.52 11.39
CA LEU A 349 9.15 -13.04 11.38
C LEU A 349 8.20 -14.25 11.42
N GLU A 350 7.31 -14.26 12.39
CA GLU A 350 6.27 -15.27 12.58
C GLU A 350 4.91 -14.68 12.25
N PHE A 351 4.07 -15.47 11.59
CA PHE A 351 2.68 -15.14 11.31
C PHE A 351 1.83 -15.68 12.44
N ILE A 352 1.22 -14.79 13.22
CA ILE A 352 0.45 -15.15 14.42
C ILE A 352 -0.98 -15.57 14.05
N GLY A 353 -1.48 -15.09 12.91
CA GLY A 353 -2.81 -15.39 12.40
C GLY A 353 -3.76 -14.19 12.47
N ARG A 354 -4.97 -14.43 11.99
CA ARG A 354 -6.05 -13.43 11.88
C ARG A 354 -7.07 -13.64 12.99
N TYR A 355 -7.89 -12.61 13.24
CA TYR A 355 -9.05 -12.75 14.10
C TYR A 355 -10.05 -13.75 13.49
N GLU A 356 -10.32 -14.82 14.22
CA GLU A 356 -11.38 -15.76 13.89
C GLU A 356 -12.63 -15.34 14.67
N SER A 357 -13.64 -14.78 13.97
CA SER A 357 -14.94 -14.62 14.60
C SER A 357 -15.45 -16.00 14.98
N SER A 358 -15.67 -16.23 16.26
CA SER A 358 -16.38 -17.42 16.74
C SER A 358 -17.84 -17.32 16.25
N THR A 359 -18.05 -17.61 14.97
CA THR A 359 -19.38 -17.86 14.45
C THR A 359 -19.78 -19.22 14.98
N THR A 360 -20.31 -19.24 16.20
CA THR A 360 -21.07 -20.39 16.70
C THR A 360 -22.25 -20.53 15.74
N MET A 361 -22.19 -21.50 14.86
CA MET A 361 -23.36 -21.95 14.14
C MET A 361 -24.36 -22.43 15.19
N TYR A 362 -25.42 -21.66 15.41
CA TYR A 362 -26.64 -22.13 16.04
C TYR A 362 -27.61 -22.60 14.96
#